data_fc5d6b7382609747d0daf14a4b122fc9
#
_entry.id   fc5d6b7382609747d0daf14a4b122fc9
#
_cell.length_a   1.000
_cell.length_b   1.000
_cell.length_c   1.000
_cell.angle_alpha   90.00
_cell.angle_beta   90.00
_cell.angle_gamma   90.00
#
_symmetry.space_group_name_H-M   'P 1'
#
loop_
_entity.id
_entity.type
_entity.pdbx_description
1 polymer ?
#
loop_
_entity_poly.entity_id
_entity_poly.type
_entity_poly.pdbx_seq_one_letter_code
_entity_poly.pdbx_strand_id
1 'polypeptide(L)'
;MELDRFDKQILEILTDEDVNLNELSERINLSVSSVHRRIKNLIESQVMGQLKREINFNKLGFSLHILLQVSLSKHDSETFDKFLQEIEDIPEVTNAFLVTGQSADFILELVARNMDDYSEILLRRIGK
;
A
#
# COMPACT_ATOMS: atom_id res chain seq x y z
N MET A 1 -18.79 -4.70 -9.51
CA MET A 1 -19.70 -4.16 -8.48
C MET A 1 -20.08 -2.73 -8.85
N GLU A 2 -21.35 -2.46 -8.82
CA GLU A 2 -21.84 -1.11 -9.09
C GLU A 2 -22.01 -0.35 -7.79
N LEU A 3 -21.40 0.84 -7.70
CA LEU A 3 -21.40 1.67 -6.50
C LEU A 3 -22.56 2.65 -6.55
N ASP A 4 -23.37 2.67 -5.49
CA ASP A 4 -24.40 3.68 -5.33
C ASP A 4 -23.84 4.94 -4.61
N ARG A 5 -24.71 5.94 -4.40
CA ARG A 5 -24.27 7.19 -3.77
C ARG A 5 -23.80 7.00 -2.32
N PHE A 6 -24.39 6.04 -1.58
CA PHE A 6 -24.01 5.77 -0.20
C PHE A 6 -22.62 5.12 -0.13
N ASP A 7 -22.33 4.18 -1.04
CA ASP A 7 -21.01 3.59 -1.15
C ASP A 7 -19.96 4.66 -1.41
N LYS A 8 -20.23 5.58 -2.32
CA LYS A 8 -19.33 6.68 -2.65
C LYS A 8 -19.10 7.62 -1.48
N GLN A 9 -20.15 7.91 -0.69
CA GLN A 9 -20.03 8.73 0.52
C GLN A 9 -19.15 8.05 1.57
N ILE A 10 -19.30 6.73 1.76
CA ILE A 10 -18.45 5.95 2.66
C ILE A 10 -17.00 6.03 2.24
N LEU A 11 -16.74 5.79 0.97
CA LEU A 11 -15.37 5.82 0.42
C LEU A 11 -14.74 7.21 0.57
N GLU A 12 -15.50 8.25 0.29
CA GLU A 12 -15.04 9.64 0.42
C GLU A 12 -14.62 9.96 1.86
N ILE A 13 -15.45 9.59 2.84
CA ILE A 13 -15.16 9.85 4.24
C ILE A 13 -13.95 9.02 4.69
N LEU A 14 -13.91 7.73 4.40
CA LEU A 14 -12.85 6.83 4.86
C LEU A 14 -11.52 7.04 4.14
N THR A 15 -11.52 7.75 3.02
CA THR A 15 -10.26 8.14 2.37
C THR A 15 -9.47 9.11 3.24
N ASP A 16 -10.15 10.00 3.95
CA ASP A 16 -9.50 11.08 4.69
C ASP A 16 -9.53 10.88 6.21
N GLU A 17 -10.45 10.06 6.73
CA GLU A 17 -10.69 9.95 8.16
C GLU A 17 -10.85 8.49 8.58
N ASP A 18 -10.43 8.20 9.79
CA ASP A 18 -10.73 6.92 10.46
C ASP A 18 -11.88 7.15 11.43
N VAL A 19 -13.09 6.84 11.01
CA VAL A 19 -14.29 7.02 11.82
C VAL A 19 -14.95 5.66 12.08
N ASN A 20 -15.61 5.54 13.22
CA ASN A 20 -16.30 4.30 13.60
C ASN A 20 -17.65 4.18 12.87
N LEU A 21 -18.26 2.99 12.98
CA LEU A 21 -19.53 2.70 12.31
C LEU A 21 -20.67 3.61 12.78
N ASN A 22 -20.69 3.95 14.06
CA ASN A 22 -21.74 4.83 14.60
C ASN A 22 -21.65 6.22 14.00
N GLU A 23 -20.47 6.78 13.90
CA GLU A 23 -20.26 8.10 13.29
C GLU A 23 -20.58 8.09 11.80
N LEU A 24 -20.17 7.07 11.08
CA LEU A 24 -20.54 6.92 9.66
C LEU A 24 -22.05 6.84 9.49
N SER A 25 -22.71 6.03 10.30
CA SER A 25 -24.15 5.86 10.30
C SER A 25 -24.87 7.23 10.43
N GLU A 26 -24.44 8.05 11.38
CA GLU A 26 -25.00 9.36 11.61
C GLU A 26 -24.74 10.31 10.43
N ARG A 27 -23.53 10.30 9.90
CA ARG A 27 -23.12 11.25 8.85
C ARG A 27 -23.80 10.99 7.50
N ILE A 28 -24.13 9.74 7.20
CA ILE A 28 -24.73 9.37 5.91
C ILE A 28 -26.21 8.98 6.02
N ASN A 29 -26.78 9.02 7.21
CA ASN A 29 -28.19 8.71 7.49
C ASN A 29 -28.60 7.30 7.08
N LEU A 30 -27.79 6.33 7.43
CA LEU A 30 -28.09 4.90 7.30
C LEU A 30 -27.93 4.23 8.66
N SER A 31 -28.56 3.07 8.84
CA SER A 31 -28.36 2.28 10.05
C SER A 31 -26.94 1.74 10.13
N VAL A 32 -26.46 1.48 11.35
CA VAL A 32 -25.14 0.87 11.57
C VAL A 32 -25.02 -0.45 10.83
N SER A 33 -26.05 -1.28 10.84
CA SER A 33 -26.03 -2.57 10.15
C SER A 33 -25.93 -2.41 8.62
N SER A 34 -26.59 -1.40 8.07
CA SER A 34 -26.49 -1.09 6.64
C SER A 34 -25.08 -0.64 6.26
N VAL A 35 -24.48 0.24 7.07
CA VAL A 35 -23.10 0.71 6.85
C VAL A 35 -22.13 -0.46 6.93
N HIS A 36 -22.25 -1.31 7.93
CA HIS A 36 -21.40 -2.47 8.11
C HIS A 36 -21.47 -3.40 6.89
N ARG A 37 -22.68 -3.68 6.41
CA ARG A 37 -22.88 -4.53 5.24
C ARG A 37 -22.22 -3.92 3.99
N ARG A 38 -22.35 -2.60 3.80
CA ARG A 38 -21.75 -1.90 2.65
C ARG A 38 -20.23 -1.96 2.71
N ILE A 39 -19.63 -1.71 3.87
CA ILE A 39 -18.17 -1.79 4.05
C ILE A 39 -17.68 -3.22 3.76
N LYS A 40 -18.37 -4.22 4.27
CA LYS A 40 -18.04 -5.61 4.01
C LYS A 40 -18.05 -5.92 2.51
N ASN A 41 -19.08 -5.46 1.80
CA ASN A 41 -19.17 -5.66 0.34
C ASN A 41 -18.05 -4.92 -0.42
N LEU A 42 -17.68 -3.73 0.02
CA LEU A 42 -16.58 -2.96 -0.58
C LEU A 42 -15.25 -3.67 -0.40
N ILE A 43 -15.01 -4.27 0.75
CA ILE A 43 -13.80 -5.04 1.02
C ILE A 43 -13.77 -6.33 0.20
N GLU A 44 -14.87 -7.07 0.19
CA GLU A 44 -14.97 -8.34 -0.57
C GLU A 44 -14.81 -8.13 -2.07
N SER A 45 -15.28 -7.01 -2.60
CA SER A 45 -15.14 -6.66 -4.01
C SER A 45 -13.81 -5.98 -4.34
N GLN A 46 -12.92 -5.83 -3.37
CA GLN A 46 -11.59 -5.23 -3.52
C GLN A 46 -11.61 -3.74 -3.92
N VAL A 47 -12.73 -3.07 -3.73
CA VAL A 47 -12.81 -1.61 -3.90
C VAL A 47 -12.10 -0.91 -2.74
N MET A 48 -12.17 -1.52 -1.54
CA MET A 48 -11.53 -0.99 -0.34
C MET A 48 -10.74 -2.10 0.33
N GLY A 49 -9.57 -1.75 0.86
CA GLY A 49 -8.75 -2.69 1.63
C GLY A 49 -9.09 -2.66 3.12
N GLN A 50 -8.41 -3.50 3.87
CA GLN A 50 -8.50 -3.49 5.33
C GLN A 50 -7.83 -2.23 5.90
N LEU A 51 -8.27 -1.81 7.07
CA LEU A 51 -7.66 -0.69 7.77
C LEU A 51 -6.22 -1.01 8.13
N LYS A 52 -5.30 -0.14 7.72
CA LYS A 52 -3.88 -0.24 8.07
C LYS A 52 -3.47 1.00 8.85
N ARG A 53 -2.71 0.78 9.91
CA ARG A 53 -2.18 1.88 10.71
C ARG A 53 -0.90 2.41 10.11
N GLU A 54 -0.72 3.71 10.16
CA GLU A 54 0.57 4.32 9.86
C GLU A 54 1.55 4.00 10.99
N ILE A 55 2.73 3.50 10.62
CA ILE A 55 3.77 3.16 11.59
C ILE A 55 4.93 4.15 11.41
N ASN A 56 5.34 4.75 12.52
CA ASN A 56 6.53 5.61 12.52
C ASN A 56 7.77 4.73 12.68
N PHE A 57 8.31 4.29 11.56
CA PHE A 57 9.46 3.38 11.52
C PHE A 57 10.72 3.98 12.15
N ASN A 58 10.86 5.30 12.11
CA ASN A 58 11.99 5.96 12.72
C ASN A 58 12.05 5.67 14.24
N LYS A 59 10.89 5.64 14.90
CA LYS A 59 10.82 5.33 16.33
C LYS A 59 11.09 3.87 16.65
N LEU A 60 11.13 3.00 15.65
CA LEU A 60 11.49 1.59 15.79
C LEU A 60 12.96 1.34 15.46
N GLY A 61 13.75 2.39 15.25
CA GLY A 61 15.16 2.27 14.90
C GLY A 61 15.46 2.24 13.41
N PHE A 62 14.45 2.35 12.54
CA PHE A 62 14.63 2.44 11.09
C PHE A 62 14.79 3.91 10.71
N SER A 63 15.99 4.45 10.88
CA SER A 63 16.26 5.87 10.70
C SER A 63 16.37 6.32 9.25
N LEU A 64 16.51 5.38 8.31
CA LEU A 64 16.56 5.70 6.87
C LEU A 64 15.26 5.31 6.20
N HIS A 65 14.71 6.26 5.47
CA HIS A 65 13.55 6.07 4.58
C HIS A 65 14.03 6.39 3.16
N ILE A 66 14.03 5.39 2.30
CA ILE A 66 14.73 5.45 1.02
C ILE A 66 13.74 5.19 -0.11
N LEU A 67 13.86 6.00 -1.18
CA LEU A 67 13.21 5.73 -2.45
C LEU A 67 14.28 5.24 -3.43
N LEU A 68 14.16 3.99 -3.85
CA LEU A 68 15.12 3.33 -4.73
C LEU A 68 14.52 3.18 -6.13
N GLN A 69 15.20 3.71 -7.13
CA GLN A 69 14.82 3.51 -8.53
C GLN A 69 15.43 2.20 -9.04
N VAL A 70 14.60 1.36 -9.64
CA VAL A 70 15.02 0.05 -10.15
C VAL A 70 14.69 -0.05 -11.63
N SER A 71 15.69 -0.46 -12.42
CA SER A 71 15.50 -0.79 -13.83
C SER A 71 15.68 -2.29 -14.01
N LEU A 72 14.77 -2.91 -14.75
CA LEU A 72 14.83 -4.33 -15.04
C LEU A 72 15.50 -4.59 -16.39
N SER A 73 16.16 -5.74 -16.52
CA SER A 73 16.85 -6.10 -17.76
C SER A 73 15.91 -6.41 -18.90
N LYS A 74 14.69 -6.82 -18.60
CA LYS A 74 13.64 -7.10 -19.58
C LYS A 74 12.35 -6.39 -19.19
N HIS A 75 11.60 -5.93 -20.18
CA HIS A 75 10.37 -5.17 -19.97
C HIS A 75 9.12 -5.98 -20.33
N ASP A 76 9.09 -7.25 -19.99
CA ASP A 76 7.91 -8.10 -20.18
C ASP A 76 7.17 -8.30 -18.86
N SER A 77 5.92 -8.73 -18.95
CA SER A 77 5.07 -8.92 -17.78
C SER A 77 5.56 -10.05 -16.87
N GLU A 78 6.19 -11.08 -17.42
CA GLU A 78 6.75 -12.18 -16.64
C GLU A 78 7.89 -11.70 -15.73
N THR A 79 8.81 -10.89 -16.26
CA THR A 79 9.91 -10.31 -15.52
C THR A 79 9.38 -9.38 -14.42
N PHE A 80 8.39 -8.56 -14.73
CA PHE A 80 7.78 -7.64 -13.77
C PHE A 80 7.08 -8.39 -12.64
N ASP A 81 6.30 -9.42 -12.96
CA ASP A 81 5.60 -10.22 -11.95
C ASP A 81 6.58 -10.94 -11.04
N LYS A 82 7.64 -11.50 -11.59
CA LYS A 82 8.68 -12.18 -10.82
C LYS A 82 9.38 -11.21 -9.87
N PHE A 83 9.70 -10.01 -10.33
CA PHE A 83 10.32 -8.97 -9.50
C PHE A 83 9.42 -8.59 -8.34
N LEU A 84 8.12 -8.35 -8.61
CA LEU A 84 7.16 -7.99 -7.57
C LEU A 84 7.00 -9.10 -6.52
N GLN A 85 7.02 -10.37 -6.95
CA GLN A 85 6.97 -11.50 -6.03
C GLN A 85 8.22 -11.56 -5.14
N GLU A 86 9.39 -11.31 -5.71
CA GLU A 86 10.65 -11.32 -4.95
C GLU A 86 10.67 -10.23 -3.87
N ILE A 87 10.19 -9.03 -4.18
CA ILE A 87 10.20 -7.93 -3.21
C ILE A 87 9.13 -8.08 -2.12
N GLU A 88 8.06 -8.83 -2.36
CA GLU A 88 7.06 -9.12 -1.32
C GLU A 88 7.66 -9.84 -0.11
N ASP A 89 8.70 -10.62 -0.33
CA ASP A 89 9.39 -11.37 0.73
C ASP A 89 10.41 -10.54 1.50
N ILE A 90 10.56 -9.26 1.15
CA ILE A 90 11.48 -8.34 1.84
C ILE A 90 10.65 -7.40 2.71
N PRO A 91 10.62 -7.63 4.05
CA PRO A 91 9.75 -6.81 4.92
C PRO A 91 10.14 -5.34 4.98
N GLU A 92 11.39 -5.00 4.74
CA GLU A 92 11.89 -3.62 4.73
C GLU A 92 11.34 -2.82 3.55
N VAL A 93 10.87 -3.46 2.48
CA VAL A 93 10.19 -2.79 1.36
C VAL A 93 8.73 -2.56 1.73
N THR A 94 8.36 -1.31 1.92
CA THR A 94 7.02 -0.92 2.36
C THR A 94 6.06 -0.65 1.22
N ASN A 95 6.57 -0.21 0.08
CA ASN A 95 5.76 0.06 -1.12
C ASN A 95 6.59 -0.15 -2.38
N ALA A 96 5.89 -0.44 -3.48
CA ALA A 96 6.49 -0.53 -4.80
C ALA A 96 5.56 0.13 -5.82
N PHE A 97 6.12 0.97 -6.67
CA PHE A 97 5.37 1.70 -7.69
C PHE A 97 5.95 1.43 -9.07
N LEU A 98 5.07 1.09 -10.01
CA LEU A 98 5.46 1.06 -11.43
C LEU A 98 5.55 2.49 -11.92
N VAL A 99 6.64 2.83 -12.60
CA VAL A 99 6.88 4.18 -13.13
C VAL A 99 7.00 4.12 -14.63
N THR A 100 6.44 5.11 -15.29
CA THR A 100 6.65 5.31 -16.73
C THR A 100 7.67 6.41 -16.92
N GLY A 101 8.63 6.19 -17.82
CA GLY A 101 9.70 7.15 -18.09
C GLY A 101 10.96 6.45 -18.55
N GLN A 102 12.04 7.21 -18.74
CA GLN A 102 13.25 6.69 -19.35
C GLN A 102 14.25 6.10 -18.36
N SER A 103 14.17 6.44 -17.08
CA SER A 103 15.25 6.17 -16.14
C SER A 103 15.00 5.04 -15.16
N ALA A 104 13.77 4.57 -15.03
CA ALA A 104 13.46 3.49 -14.10
C ALA A 104 12.15 2.78 -14.46
N ASP A 105 12.01 1.53 -14.05
CA ASP A 105 10.79 0.75 -14.21
C ASP A 105 9.97 0.76 -12.92
N PHE A 106 10.64 0.76 -11.77
CA PHE A 106 10.00 0.77 -10.46
C PHE A 106 10.67 1.76 -9.53
N ILE A 107 9.88 2.30 -8.61
CA ILE A 107 10.38 2.97 -7.41
C ILE A 107 9.95 2.12 -6.22
N LEU A 108 10.91 1.71 -5.41
CA LEU A 108 10.67 1.01 -4.16
C LEU A 108 10.81 1.98 -3.00
N GLU A 109 9.84 1.95 -2.10
CA GLU A 109 9.92 2.66 -0.84
C GLU A 109 10.36 1.66 0.21
N LEU A 110 11.47 1.92 0.88
CA LEU A 110 12.00 0.99 1.87
C LEU A 110 12.57 1.71 3.08
N VAL A 111 12.68 0.98 4.17
CA VAL A 111 13.25 1.47 5.42
C VAL A 111 14.47 0.64 5.79
N ALA A 112 15.47 1.27 6.39
CA ALA A 112 16.68 0.61 6.86
C ALA A 112 17.13 1.25 8.15
N ARG A 113 17.88 0.51 8.96
CA ARG A 113 18.37 1.00 10.25
C ARG A 113 19.53 1.97 10.08
N ASN A 114 20.40 1.71 9.11
CA ASN A 114 21.59 2.50 8.80
C ASN A 114 22.05 2.15 7.38
N MET A 115 23.14 2.78 6.93
CA MET A 115 23.67 2.55 5.58
C MET A 115 24.18 1.12 5.37
N ASP A 116 24.73 0.48 6.40
CA ASP A 116 25.17 -0.90 6.30
C ASP A 116 24.00 -1.85 6.08
N ASP A 117 22.91 -1.65 6.80
CA ASP A 117 21.68 -2.42 6.65
C ASP A 117 21.09 -2.22 5.25
N TYR A 118 21.04 -0.98 4.77
CA TYR A 118 20.59 -0.69 3.40
C TYR A 118 21.44 -1.39 2.34
N SER A 119 22.76 -1.34 2.50
CA SER A 119 23.68 -1.99 1.56
C SER A 119 23.47 -3.51 1.52
N GLU A 120 23.20 -4.12 2.65
CA GLU A 120 22.89 -5.55 2.71
C GLU A 120 21.58 -5.88 2.01
N ILE A 121 20.52 -5.10 2.24
CA ILE A 121 19.24 -5.28 1.57
C ILE A 121 19.42 -5.16 0.06
N LEU A 122 20.11 -4.13 -0.39
CA LEU A 122 20.33 -3.84 -1.80
C LEU A 122 21.13 -4.94 -2.49
N LEU A 123 22.25 -5.38 -1.90
CA LEU A 123 23.16 -6.30 -2.55
C LEU A 123 22.71 -7.75 -2.46
N ARG A 124 22.09 -8.15 -1.36
CA ARG A 124 21.77 -9.56 -1.11
C ARG A 124 20.34 -9.95 -1.43
N ARG A 125 19.41 -9.01 -1.38
CA ARG A 125 17.99 -9.30 -1.55
C ARG A 125 17.39 -8.70 -2.82
N ILE A 126 17.72 -7.46 -3.13
CA ILE A 126 17.15 -6.76 -4.29
C ILE A 126 18.01 -6.94 -5.53
N GLY A 127 19.31 -6.98 -5.38
CA GLY A 127 20.26 -7.05 -6.49
C GLY A 127 20.45 -8.41 -7.14
N LYS A 128 19.64 -9.39 -6.77
CA LYS A 128 19.75 -10.73 -7.35
C LYS A 128 18.94 -10.90 -8.63
#